data_5fe5626a968e349fabc7573a47ced232
#
_entry.id   5fe5626a968e349fabc7573a47ced232
#
_cell.length_a   1.000
_cell.length_b   1.000
_cell.length_c   1.000
_cell.angle_alpha   90.00
_cell.angle_beta   90.00
_cell.angle_gamma   90.00
#
_symmetry.space_group_name_H-M   'P 1'
#
loop_
_entity.id
_entity.type
_entity.pdbx_description
1 polymer ?
#
loop_
_entity_poly.entity_id
_entity_poly.type
_entity_poly.pdbx_seq_one_letter_code
_entity_poly.pdbx_strand_id
1 'polypeptide(L)'
;MEKNELKPALVFEQFAKINEIPRPSKHEENMIEFLKEFGKSHNLETVVDETGNVLIRKAATPGYENADTIILQSHMDMVCDKLVDVEFDFHKDAIQTYVDGEWLKAKGTTLGADDGIGCAIELAILAANDIEHGPIECVFTRDEETGLTGAVGMKAGFMTGKMLINLDSEDEGQIFVSCAGGQTTKATFHFTREEAPAGYFFMEASLKGLNGGHSGDDINKKRANAIKVLARFLFLENEKLNGALRLVSFNSGKMHNAIPRDGKIVFAVKNEAKEQVRADWNIFASEVEDEFHVTEQSMLFNMGSADAAPVIEKAVADKFIMALQAVDNGPLTTCQDEALAEMVETSSNVASVMTDETSINIVASQRSNVMSNLDNMTNTVKAAFLLAGAEVNVGGKYPAWKMRANSKLTDITVKSYEKLFGKEPWVKGIHAGLECGLFSERYPDLDMVSFGPTLRNVHTPEEALLIPTVQMVWDHLLDILRSVK
;
A
#
# COMPACT_ATOMS: atom_id res chain seq x y z
N MET A 1 25.35 -13.39 15.35
CA MET A 1 24.99 -12.61 16.55
C MET A 1 23.99 -13.42 17.34
N GLU A 2 24.17 -13.60 18.63
CA GLU A 2 23.16 -14.28 19.46
C GLU A 2 22.01 -13.31 19.78
N LYS A 3 20.78 -13.80 19.97
CA LYS A 3 19.62 -12.93 20.29
C LYS A 3 19.87 -11.97 21.48
N ASN A 4 20.68 -12.36 22.42
CA ASN A 4 21.04 -11.55 23.61
C ASN A 4 22.04 -10.41 23.32
N GLU A 5 22.53 -10.29 22.10
CA GLU A 5 23.49 -9.25 21.67
C GLU A 5 22.87 -8.18 20.78
N LEU A 6 21.54 -8.25 20.54
CA LEU A 6 20.84 -7.28 19.70
C LEU A 6 20.79 -5.91 20.37
N LYS A 7 21.03 -4.85 19.58
CA LYS A 7 21.00 -3.46 20.06
C LYS A 7 20.02 -2.62 19.23
N PRO A 8 19.32 -1.69 19.87
CA PRO A 8 19.32 -1.40 21.32
C PRO A 8 18.59 -2.51 22.11
N ALA A 9 19.19 -2.98 23.21
CA ALA A 9 18.68 -4.11 23.98
C ALA A 9 17.24 -3.89 24.46
N LEU A 10 16.92 -2.69 24.95
CA LEU A 10 15.57 -2.34 25.42
C LEU A 10 14.51 -2.52 24.34
N VAL A 11 14.79 -2.14 23.09
CA VAL A 11 13.83 -2.28 21.98
C VAL A 11 13.63 -3.76 21.65
N PHE A 12 14.70 -4.53 21.48
CA PHE A 12 14.59 -5.95 21.14
C PHE A 12 14.00 -6.79 22.29
N GLU A 13 14.15 -6.39 23.55
CA GLU A 13 13.45 -6.99 24.69
C GLU A 13 11.93 -6.78 24.59
N GLN A 14 11.47 -5.59 24.21
CA GLN A 14 10.05 -5.33 24.02
C GLN A 14 9.53 -6.03 22.77
N PHE A 15 10.29 -6.02 21.67
CA PHE A 15 9.90 -6.72 20.45
C PHE A 15 9.76 -8.24 20.66
N ALA A 16 10.64 -8.83 21.47
CA ALA A 16 10.51 -10.24 21.83
C ALA A 16 9.21 -10.53 22.60
N LYS A 17 8.80 -9.65 23.52
CA LYS A 17 7.53 -9.78 24.26
C LYS A 17 6.32 -9.60 23.34
N ILE A 18 6.36 -8.64 22.41
CA ILE A 18 5.31 -8.43 21.42
C ILE A 18 5.14 -9.69 20.56
N ASN A 19 6.23 -10.33 20.15
CA ASN A 19 6.18 -11.55 19.33
C ASN A 19 5.66 -12.80 20.08
N GLU A 20 5.53 -12.74 21.40
CA GLU A 20 4.82 -13.75 22.19
C GLU A 20 3.30 -13.58 22.15
N ILE A 21 2.80 -12.45 21.65
CA ILE A 21 1.38 -12.06 21.70
C ILE A 21 0.75 -12.22 20.32
N PRO A 22 -0.23 -13.12 20.14
CA PRO A 22 -1.05 -13.17 18.94
C PRO A 22 -1.79 -11.85 18.73
N ARG A 23 -1.59 -11.24 17.53
CA ARG A 23 -2.14 -9.92 17.19
C ARG A 23 -2.54 -9.78 15.72
N PRO A 24 -3.26 -10.77 15.14
CA PRO A 24 -3.77 -10.62 13.78
C PRO A 24 -4.69 -9.41 13.68
N SER A 25 -4.70 -8.74 12.53
CA SER A 25 -5.65 -7.63 12.27
C SER A 25 -7.08 -8.02 12.61
N LYS A 26 -7.81 -7.14 13.30
CA LYS A 26 -9.17 -7.35 13.88
C LYS A 26 -9.25 -8.26 15.11
N HIS A 27 -8.12 -8.81 15.56
CA HIS A 27 -8.02 -9.72 16.70
C HIS A 27 -6.90 -9.31 17.68
N GLU A 28 -6.79 -7.99 17.94
CA GLU A 28 -5.72 -7.38 18.75
C GLU A 28 -6.05 -7.36 20.26
N GLU A 29 -7.10 -8.03 20.72
CA GLU A 29 -7.56 -7.98 22.12
C GLU A 29 -6.43 -8.35 23.10
N ASN A 30 -5.59 -9.33 22.76
CA ASN A 30 -4.45 -9.72 23.60
C ASN A 30 -3.39 -8.62 23.68
N MET A 31 -3.13 -7.93 22.57
CA MET A 31 -2.18 -6.83 22.53
C MET A 31 -2.70 -5.61 23.32
N ILE A 32 -3.98 -5.30 23.21
CA ILE A 32 -4.63 -4.23 23.99
C ILE A 32 -4.49 -4.52 25.50
N GLU A 33 -4.78 -5.73 25.95
CA GLU A 33 -4.61 -6.10 27.38
C GLU A 33 -3.14 -6.04 27.80
N PHE A 34 -2.20 -6.50 26.96
CA PHE A 34 -0.76 -6.37 27.24
C PHE A 34 -0.37 -4.90 27.44
N LEU A 35 -0.78 -3.99 26.56
CA LEU A 35 -0.49 -2.55 26.65
C LEU A 35 -1.09 -1.94 27.92
N LYS A 36 -2.31 -2.32 28.31
CA LYS A 36 -2.93 -1.89 29.56
C LYS A 36 -2.14 -2.35 30.81
N GLU A 37 -1.74 -3.61 30.85
CA GLU A 37 -0.95 -4.14 31.97
C GLU A 37 0.47 -3.54 31.96
N PHE A 38 1.05 -3.27 30.79
CA PHE A 38 2.31 -2.57 30.66
C PHE A 38 2.23 -1.17 31.30
N GLY A 39 1.25 -0.36 30.89
CA GLY A 39 1.06 0.98 31.44
C GLY A 39 0.85 0.95 32.96
N LYS A 40 0.01 0.05 33.46
CA LYS A 40 -0.23 -0.15 34.89
C LYS A 40 1.04 -0.54 35.66
N SER A 41 1.85 -1.47 35.12
CA SER A 41 3.09 -1.92 35.78
C SER A 41 4.15 -0.84 35.88
N HIS A 42 4.13 0.15 34.98
CA HIS A 42 5.02 1.30 34.94
C HIS A 42 4.41 2.56 35.58
N ASN A 43 3.20 2.47 36.17
CA ASN A 43 2.44 3.59 36.74
C ASN A 43 2.20 4.74 35.73
N LEU A 44 1.92 4.39 34.47
CA LEU A 44 1.62 5.32 33.39
C LEU A 44 0.11 5.42 33.13
N GLU A 45 -0.37 6.61 32.84
CA GLU A 45 -1.75 6.81 32.42
C GLU A 45 -1.99 6.09 31.09
N THR A 46 -3.00 5.23 31.08
CA THR A 46 -3.34 4.40 29.89
C THR A 46 -4.82 4.54 29.59
N VAL A 47 -5.14 4.92 28.35
CA VAL A 47 -6.51 5.13 27.87
C VAL A 47 -6.74 4.25 26.66
N VAL A 48 -7.89 3.61 26.58
CA VAL A 48 -8.35 2.86 25.39
C VAL A 48 -9.59 3.57 24.87
N ASP A 49 -9.61 3.87 23.57
CA ASP A 49 -10.79 4.47 22.96
C ASP A 49 -11.87 3.43 22.58
N GLU A 50 -13.00 3.90 22.08
CA GLU A 50 -14.13 3.03 21.69
C GLU A 50 -13.78 2.09 20.51
N THR A 51 -12.75 2.41 19.73
CA THR A 51 -12.29 1.62 18.60
C THR A 51 -11.29 0.56 19.02
N GLY A 52 -10.64 0.75 20.19
CA GLY A 52 -9.62 -0.14 20.73
C GLY A 52 -8.21 0.37 20.51
N ASN A 53 -8.02 1.61 20.08
CA ASN A 53 -6.70 2.25 20.09
C ASN A 53 -6.25 2.47 21.54
N VAL A 54 -4.96 2.27 21.80
CA VAL A 54 -4.38 2.46 23.14
C VAL A 54 -3.47 3.68 23.11
N LEU A 55 -3.62 4.55 24.13
CA LEU A 55 -2.75 5.69 24.35
C LEU A 55 -2.15 5.57 25.75
N ILE A 56 -0.80 5.65 25.83
CA ILE A 56 -0.05 5.63 27.10
C ILE A 56 0.73 6.94 27.21
N ARG A 57 0.55 7.66 28.33
CA ARG A 57 1.19 8.95 28.60
C ARG A 57 2.37 8.82 29.54
N LYS A 58 3.46 9.49 29.22
CA LYS A 58 4.63 9.64 30.08
C LYS A 58 4.91 11.12 30.34
N ALA A 59 5.03 11.47 31.61
CA ALA A 59 5.34 12.85 32.02
C ALA A 59 6.77 13.23 31.59
N ALA A 60 6.99 14.53 31.37
CA ALA A 60 8.30 15.08 31.05
C ALA A 60 9.35 14.75 32.11
N THR A 61 10.59 14.58 31.67
CA THR A 61 11.74 14.51 32.58
C THR A 61 12.14 15.90 33.11
N PRO A 62 12.86 15.96 34.24
CA PRO A 62 13.26 17.24 34.84
C PRO A 62 13.97 18.16 33.84
N GLY A 63 13.48 19.41 33.73
CA GLY A 63 13.97 20.40 32.80
C GLY A 63 13.28 20.45 31.42
N TYR A 64 12.32 19.57 31.19
CA TYR A 64 11.53 19.48 29.95
C TYR A 64 10.01 19.69 30.18
N GLU A 65 9.60 20.16 31.35
CA GLU A 65 8.19 20.27 31.74
C GLU A 65 7.37 21.24 30.87
N ASN A 66 8.06 22.19 30.22
CA ASN A 66 7.43 23.17 29.33
C ASN A 66 7.61 22.84 27.83
N ALA A 67 8.23 21.70 27.52
CA ALA A 67 8.40 21.28 26.12
C ALA A 67 7.06 20.90 25.49
N ASP A 68 6.96 21.05 24.17
CA ASP A 68 5.81 20.57 23.41
C ASP A 68 5.65 19.05 23.57
N THR A 69 4.41 18.58 23.73
CA THR A 69 4.12 17.15 23.78
C THR A 69 4.37 16.51 22.42
N ILE A 70 5.16 15.44 22.40
CA ILE A 70 5.39 14.59 21.22
C ILE A 70 4.51 13.35 21.29
N ILE A 71 3.83 13.08 20.18
CA ILE A 71 3.12 11.82 19.96
C ILE A 71 4.06 10.89 19.21
N LEU A 72 4.26 9.66 19.70
CA LEU A 72 4.83 8.54 18.97
C LEU A 72 3.68 7.64 18.55
N GLN A 73 3.70 7.12 17.34
CA GLN A 73 2.58 6.33 16.84
C GLN A 73 3.07 5.14 16.01
N SER A 74 2.45 4.00 16.26
CA SER A 74 2.64 2.73 15.57
C SER A 74 1.33 1.94 15.53
N HIS A 75 1.22 0.94 14.65
CA HIS A 75 0.06 0.03 14.68
C HIS A 75 0.39 -1.28 15.41
N MET A 76 -0.61 -1.81 16.12
CA MET A 76 -0.39 -2.97 17.00
C MET A 76 -0.69 -4.32 16.34
N ASP A 77 -1.40 -4.34 15.21
CA ASP A 77 -1.71 -5.55 14.45
C ASP A 77 -0.55 -6.00 13.56
N MET A 78 -0.72 -7.08 12.84
CA MET A 78 0.22 -7.57 11.83
C MET A 78 -0.48 -8.39 10.76
N VAL A 79 0.05 -8.38 9.54
CA VAL A 79 -0.32 -9.33 8.48
C VAL A 79 0.11 -10.74 8.87
N CYS A 80 -0.80 -11.69 8.70
CA CYS A 80 -0.61 -13.10 9.05
C CYS A 80 -0.45 -13.93 7.78
N ASP A 81 0.79 -14.21 7.38
CA ASP A 81 1.11 -15.13 6.29
C ASP A 81 2.16 -16.14 6.70
N LYS A 82 2.14 -17.35 6.10
CA LYS A 82 3.07 -18.43 6.41
C LYS A 82 3.36 -19.30 5.20
N LEU A 83 4.49 -19.96 5.20
CA LEU A 83 4.82 -20.98 4.21
C LEU A 83 3.82 -22.14 4.29
N VAL A 84 3.53 -22.73 3.13
CA VAL A 84 2.49 -23.77 2.96
C VAL A 84 2.74 -24.98 3.88
N ASP A 85 4.00 -25.35 4.10
CA ASP A 85 4.41 -26.52 4.88
C ASP A 85 4.62 -26.22 6.38
N VAL A 86 4.30 -25.00 6.85
CA VAL A 86 4.45 -24.61 8.25
C VAL A 86 3.11 -24.73 8.99
N GLU A 87 3.07 -25.54 10.03
CA GLU A 87 1.95 -25.56 10.97
C GLU A 87 2.11 -24.42 11.98
N PHE A 88 1.22 -23.43 11.93
CA PHE A 88 1.22 -22.26 12.80
C PHE A 88 -0.19 -21.67 12.90
N ASP A 89 -0.64 -21.32 14.09
CA ASP A 89 -1.91 -20.66 14.36
C ASP A 89 -1.66 -19.25 14.90
N PHE A 90 -1.82 -18.24 14.06
CA PHE A 90 -1.61 -16.83 14.42
C PHE A 90 -2.50 -16.32 15.55
N HIS A 91 -3.54 -17.07 15.95
CA HIS A 91 -4.38 -16.73 17.10
C HIS A 91 -3.87 -17.31 18.42
N LYS A 92 -2.80 -18.14 18.40
CA LYS A 92 -2.32 -18.86 19.59
C LYS A 92 -0.81 -18.90 19.73
N ASP A 93 -0.11 -19.03 18.59
CA ASP A 93 1.32 -19.34 18.60
C ASP A 93 2.16 -18.06 18.61
N ALA A 94 3.28 -18.10 19.33
CA ALA A 94 4.25 -17.02 19.37
C ALA A 94 5.16 -17.04 18.13
N ILE A 95 5.47 -15.89 17.55
CA ILE A 95 6.39 -15.75 16.43
C ILE A 95 7.81 -16.16 16.85
N GLN A 96 8.37 -17.13 16.14
CA GLN A 96 9.71 -17.63 16.42
C GLN A 96 10.77 -16.95 15.57
N THR A 97 11.49 -16.02 16.16
CA THR A 97 12.51 -15.23 15.48
C THR A 97 13.89 -15.91 15.50
N TYR A 98 14.70 -15.63 14.47
CA TYR A 98 16.12 -16.01 14.41
C TYR A 98 16.93 -14.93 13.69
N VAL A 99 18.24 -14.91 13.92
CA VAL A 99 19.16 -13.97 13.26
C VAL A 99 19.84 -14.66 12.09
N ASP A 100 19.82 -14.00 10.94
CA ASP A 100 20.47 -14.40 9.69
C ASP A 100 21.39 -13.27 9.20
N GLY A 101 22.67 -13.34 9.55
CA GLY A 101 23.62 -12.24 9.32
C GLY A 101 23.26 -10.98 10.09
N GLU A 102 22.91 -9.91 9.39
CA GLU A 102 22.43 -8.65 9.98
C GLU A 102 20.90 -8.55 10.03
N TRP A 103 20.18 -9.59 9.62
CA TRP A 103 18.74 -9.60 9.55
C TRP A 103 18.09 -10.41 10.66
N LEU A 104 17.04 -9.87 11.26
CA LEU A 104 16.12 -10.62 12.10
C LEU A 104 14.95 -11.10 11.22
N LYS A 105 14.63 -12.39 11.32
CA LYS A 105 13.58 -13.07 10.54
C LYS A 105 12.73 -13.97 11.41
N ALA A 106 11.58 -14.41 10.91
CA ALA A 106 10.72 -15.42 11.53
C ALA A 106 10.85 -16.78 10.83
N LYS A 107 10.57 -17.86 11.56
CA LYS A 107 10.66 -19.24 11.06
C LYS A 107 9.42 -19.64 10.26
N GLY A 108 9.38 -19.22 9.01
CA GLY A 108 8.33 -19.62 8.05
C GLY A 108 6.99 -18.92 8.24
N THR A 109 6.96 -17.83 9.00
CA THR A 109 5.82 -16.90 9.14
C THR A 109 6.26 -15.48 8.85
N THR A 110 5.32 -14.54 8.67
CA THR A 110 5.60 -13.12 8.83
C THR A 110 6.28 -12.85 10.17
N LEU A 111 7.18 -11.87 10.22
CA LEU A 111 7.91 -11.47 11.42
C LEU A 111 7.09 -10.55 12.32
N GLY A 112 6.21 -9.73 11.69
CA GLY A 112 5.45 -8.69 12.35
C GLY A 112 6.34 -7.55 12.88
N ALA A 113 7.45 -7.27 12.19
CA ALA A 113 8.25 -6.08 12.47
C ALA A 113 7.58 -4.82 11.94
N ASP A 114 6.78 -4.95 10.92
CA ASP A 114 5.75 -4.02 10.49
C ASP A 114 4.48 -4.22 11.35
N ASP A 115 4.05 -3.29 12.20
CA ASP A 115 4.83 -2.21 12.83
C ASP A 115 5.16 -2.53 14.31
N GLY A 116 5.36 -3.83 14.61
CA GLY A 116 5.74 -4.29 15.94
C GLY A 116 7.07 -3.72 16.43
N ILE A 117 7.97 -3.30 15.52
CA ILE A 117 9.22 -2.67 15.92
C ILE A 117 8.99 -1.22 16.35
N GLY A 118 8.07 -0.50 15.73
CA GLY A 118 7.60 0.82 16.19
C GLY A 118 6.98 0.70 17.59
N CYS A 119 6.06 -0.24 17.77
CA CYS A 119 5.51 -0.55 19.11
C CYS A 119 6.61 -0.83 20.13
N ALA A 120 7.63 -1.61 19.79
CA ALA A 120 8.73 -1.94 20.68
C ALA A 120 9.58 -0.72 21.05
N ILE A 121 9.82 0.19 20.11
CA ILE A 121 10.51 1.46 20.34
C ILE A 121 9.72 2.32 21.34
N GLU A 122 8.41 2.47 21.15
CA GLU A 122 7.53 3.21 22.05
C GLU A 122 7.55 2.60 23.47
N LEU A 123 7.40 1.29 23.58
CA LEU A 123 7.45 0.60 24.88
C LEU A 123 8.81 0.74 25.57
N ALA A 124 9.91 0.72 24.81
CA ALA A 124 11.25 0.94 25.34
C ALA A 124 11.41 2.35 25.91
N ILE A 125 10.90 3.38 25.24
CA ILE A 125 10.87 4.77 25.72
C ILE A 125 10.01 4.88 26.98
N LEU A 126 8.82 4.27 26.99
CA LEU A 126 7.93 4.30 28.15
C LEU A 126 8.56 3.63 29.38
N ALA A 127 9.31 2.53 29.22
CA ALA A 127 9.98 1.81 30.30
C ALA A 127 11.27 2.50 30.81
N ALA A 128 11.97 3.25 29.96
CA ALA A 128 13.25 3.87 30.30
C ALA A 128 13.10 4.99 31.35
N ASN A 129 14.09 5.13 32.24
CA ASN A 129 14.11 6.18 33.26
C ASN A 129 15.29 7.16 33.11
N ASP A 130 16.13 6.97 32.11
CA ASP A 130 17.36 7.70 31.84
C ASP A 130 17.36 8.46 30.52
N ILE A 131 16.21 8.56 29.86
CA ILE A 131 15.99 9.30 28.61
C ILE A 131 15.42 10.68 28.94
N GLU A 132 16.06 11.73 28.43
CA GLU A 132 15.57 13.13 28.54
C GLU A 132 14.52 13.40 27.47
N HIS A 133 13.33 13.85 27.87
CA HIS A 133 12.22 14.14 26.97
C HIS A 133 11.17 15.07 27.59
N GLY A 134 10.42 15.78 26.73
CA GLY A 134 9.17 16.46 27.09
C GLY A 134 8.03 15.47 27.41
N PRO A 135 6.79 15.93 27.59
CA PRO A 135 5.66 15.02 27.70
C PRO A 135 5.53 14.16 26.45
N ILE A 136 5.25 12.85 26.62
CA ILE A 136 5.09 11.90 25.51
C ILE A 136 3.70 11.28 25.56
N GLU A 137 3.08 11.13 24.41
CA GLU A 137 1.92 10.28 24.15
C GLU A 137 2.34 9.18 23.17
N CYS A 138 2.30 7.90 23.60
CA CYS A 138 2.47 6.74 22.74
C CYS A 138 1.10 6.23 22.33
N VAL A 139 0.86 6.14 21.02
CA VAL A 139 -0.43 5.79 20.43
C VAL A 139 -0.28 4.53 19.58
N PHE A 140 -0.94 3.47 20.01
CA PHE A 140 -0.98 2.18 19.36
C PHE A 140 -2.34 2.01 18.67
N THR A 141 -2.37 2.06 17.36
CA THR A 141 -3.60 1.89 16.57
C THR A 141 -3.87 0.42 16.28
N ARG A 142 -5.13 0.08 16.02
CA ARG A 142 -5.54 -1.28 15.65
C ARG A 142 -5.98 -1.37 14.20
N ASP A 143 -5.89 -2.57 13.62
CA ASP A 143 -6.41 -2.94 12.30
C ASP A 143 -5.98 -1.94 11.21
N GLU A 144 -4.69 -1.62 11.19
CA GLU A 144 -4.08 -0.80 10.12
C GLU A 144 -4.15 -1.56 8.80
N GLU A 145 -3.66 -2.79 8.78
CA GLU A 145 -3.34 -3.63 7.65
C GLU A 145 -4.54 -4.06 6.80
N THR A 146 -5.76 -4.03 7.35
CA THR A 146 -6.94 -4.46 6.62
C THR A 146 -7.98 -3.38 6.42
N GLY A 147 -7.80 -2.18 7.00
CA GLY A 147 -8.79 -1.14 6.82
C GLY A 147 -8.57 0.17 7.57
N LEU A 148 -7.41 0.36 8.23
CA LEU A 148 -7.10 1.56 9.02
C LEU A 148 -8.17 1.84 10.09
N THR A 149 -8.83 0.77 10.60
CA THR A 149 -10.06 0.89 11.40
C THR A 149 -9.84 1.69 12.67
N GLY A 150 -8.67 1.52 13.31
CA GLY A 150 -8.26 2.27 14.49
C GLY A 150 -8.21 3.77 14.22
N ALA A 151 -7.43 4.16 13.24
CA ALA A 151 -7.27 5.56 12.85
C ALA A 151 -8.58 6.17 12.31
N VAL A 152 -9.38 5.40 11.54
CA VAL A 152 -10.71 5.83 11.07
C VAL A 152 -11.68 6.07 12.23
N GLY A 153 -11.66 5.24 13.25
CA GLY A 153 -12.56 5.34 14.41
C GLY A 153 -12.10 6.33 15.48
N MET A 154 -10.83 6.71 15.50
CA MET A 154 -10.26 7.62 16.50
C MET A 154 -10.99 8.96 16.50
N LYS A 155 -11.41 9.44 17.68
CA LYS A 155 -12.10 10.73 17.83
C LYS A 155 -11.09 11.86 18.09
N ALA A 156 -11.42 13.05 17.62
CA ALA A 156 -10.65 14.25 17.95
C ALA A 156 -10.55 14.43 19.48
N GLY A 157 -9.34 14.79 19.96
CA GLY A 157 -9.05 14.96 21.39
C GLY A 157 -8.55 13.68 22.10
N PHE A 158 -8.44 12.54 21.41
CA PHE A 158 -7.77 11.36 21.95
C PHE A 158 -6.27 11.66 22.17
N MET A 159 -5.61 12.20 21.16
CA MET A 159 -4.26 12.76 21.25
C MET A 159 -4.35 14.26 21.59
N THR A 160 -3.36 14.76 22.32
CA THR A 160 -3.28 16.18 22.73
C THR A 160 -1.99 16.86 22.27
N GLY A 161 -0.98 16.11 21.88
CA GLY A 161 0.27 16.60 21.32
C GLY A 161 0.07 17.35 20.01
N LYS A 162 1.06 18.18 19.65
CA LYS A 162 1.07 18.96 18.41
C LYS A 162 2.10 18.50 17.40
N MET A 163 2.96 17.58 17.78
CA MET A 163 3.99 16.96 16.96
C MET A 163 3.80 15.45 17.02
N LEU A 164 3.77 14.79 15.86
CA LEU A 164 3.61 13.33 15.78
C LEU A 164 4.74 12.72 14.96
N ILE A 165 5.36 11.71 15.52
CA ILE A 165 6.31 10.83 14.82
C ILE A 165 5.64 9.47 14.64
N ASN A 166 5.30 9.14 13.41
CA ASN A 166 4.87 7.81 13.02
C ASN A 166 6.11 6.94 12.78
N LEU A 167 6.12 5.72 13.31
CA LEU A 167 7.27 4.81 13.27
C LEU A 167 7.13 3.68 12.23
N ASP A 168 6.12 3.78 11.39
CA ASP A 168 5.64 2.80 10.43
C ASP A 168 6.25 3.02 9.03
N SER A 169 7.56 3.27 8.96
CA SER A 169 8.31 3.40 7.71
C SER A 169 9.41 2.36 7.60
N GLU A 170 9.66 1.88 6.39
CA GLU A 170 10.42 0.66 6.11
C GLU A 170 11.86 0.89 5.59
N ASP A 171 12.32 2.14 5.54
CA ASP A 171 13.66 2.48 5.03
C ASP A 171 14.36 3.51 5.91
N GLU A 172 15.42 3.07 6.61
CA GLU A 172 16.28 3.97 7.37
C GLU A 172 16.89 5.05 6.47
N GLY A 173 16.96 6.28 6.96
CA GLY A 173 17.47 7.44 6.21
C GLY A 173 16.43 8.12 5.34
N GLN A 174 15.20 7.64 5.29
CA GLN A 174 14.08 8.30 4.65
C GLN A 174 13.18 8.94 5.72
N ILE A 175 12.72 10.15 5.46
CA ILE A 175 11.77 10.89 6.29
C ILE A 175 10.58 11.25 5.42
N PHE A 176 9.44 10.62 5.69
CA PHE A 176 8.20 10.95 4.99
C PHE A 176 7.52 12.14 5.63
N VAL A 177 7.05 13.07 4.80
CA VAL A 177 6.35 14.30 5.19
C VAL A 177 5.03 14.50 4.44
N SER A 178 4.64 13.50 3.64
CA SER A 178 3.43 13.50 2.82
C SER A 178 3.05 12.08 2.45
N CYS A 179 1.75 11.79 2.35
CA CYS A 179 1.25 10.56 1.76
C CYS A 179 0.04 10.81 0.86
N ALA A 180 -0.21 9.88 -0.09
CA ALA A 180 -1.37 9.99 -0.95
C ALA A 180 -2.64 9.50 -0.23
N GLY A 181 -3.74 10.19 -0.46
CA GLY A 181 -5.08 9.66 -0.27
C GLY A 181 -5.47 8.73 -1.42
N GLY A 182 -6.54 7.99 -1.25
CA GLY A 182 -7.00 7.07 -2.27
C GLY A 182 -8.50 6.93 -2.35
N GLN A 183 -8.96 6.40 -3.48
CA GLN A 183 -10.36 6.08 -3.72
C GLN A 183 -10.48 4.94 -4.74
N THR A 184 -11.50 4.12 -4.60
CA THR A 184 -11.75 2.98 -5.48
C THR A 184 -13.00 3.22 -6.31
N THR A 185 -12.88 3.03 -7.63
CA THR A 185 -13.99 3.03 -8.59
C THR A 185 -14.28 1.61 -9.02
N LYS A 186 -15.53 1.17 -8.87
CA LYS A 186 -16.04 -0.12 -9.38
C LYS A 186 -17.01 0.15 -10.51
N ALA A 187 -16.79 -0.47 -11.67
CA ALA A 187 -17.69 -0.35 -12.82
C ALA A 187 -18.18 -1.74 -13.25
N THR A 188 -19.45 -1.85 -13.54
CA THR A 188 -20.10 -3.11 -13.98
C THR A 188 -20.81 -2.90 -15.29
N PHE A 189 -20.41 -3.65 -16.31
CA PHE A 189 -21.12 -3.74 -17.58
C PHE A 189 -22.03 -4.97 -17.53
N HIS A 190 -23.33 -4.78 -17.52
CA HIS A 190 -24.29 -5.86 -17.65
C HIS A 190 -24.50 -6.19 -19.11
N PHE A 191 -24.58 -7.46 -19.45
CA PHE A 191 -24.78 -7.94 -20.81
C PHE A 191 -25.61 -9.21 -20.87
N THR A 192 -26.12 -9.50 -22.07
CA THR A 192 -26.63 -10.82 -22.46
C THR A 192 -25.61 -11.53 -23.32
N ARG A 193 -25.66 -12.86 -23.32
CA ARG A 193 -24.85 -13.66 -24.22
C ARG A 193 -25.61 -13.98 -25.50
N GLU A 194 -24.88 -13.93 -26.61
CA GLU A 194 -25.38 -14.22 -27.95
C GLU A 194 -24.62 -15.41 -28.53
N GLU A 195 -25.26 -16.17 -29.42
CA GLU A 195 -24.53 -17.13 -30.24
C GLU A 195 -23.59 -16.40 -31.19
N ALA A 196 -22.36 -16.89 -31.29
CA ALA A 196 -21.43 -16.34 -32.28
C ALA A 196 -21.98 -16.55 -33.71
N PRO A 197 -21.80 -15.58 -34.62
CA PRO A 197 -22.25 -15.75 -35.99
C PRO A 197 -21.57 -16.96 -36.65
N ALA A 198 -22.27 -17.63 -37.55
CA ALA A 198 -21.71 -18.77 -38.29
C ALA A 198 -20.39 -18.39 -39.01
N GLY A 199 -19.42 -19.30 -39.02
CA GLY A 199 -18.13 -19.04 -39.66
C GLY A 199 -17.10 -18.26 -38.82
N TYR A 200 -17.35 -18.12 -37.51
CA TYR A 200 -16.39 -17.55 -36.58
C TYR A 200 -15.47 -18.61 -35.99
N PHE A 201 -14.22 -18.23 -35.75
CA PHE A 201 -13.16 -19.02 -35.09
C PHE A 201 -12.83 -18.39 -33.73
N PHE A 202 -12.75 -19.23 -32.70
CA PHE A 202 -12.50 -18.78 -31.31
C PHE A 202 -11.01 -18.83 -31.01
N MET A 203 -10.54 -17.78 -30.37
CA MET A 203 -9.15 -17.57 -30.01
C MET A 203 -9.03 -17.16 -28.53
N GLU A 204 -7.96 -17.64 -27.90
CA GLU A 204 -7.55 -17.19 -26.58
C GLU A 204 -6.19 -16.52 -26.71
N ALA A 205 -6.08 -15.30 -26.18
CA ALA A 205 -4.79 -14.62 -26.06
C ALA A 205 -4.49 -14.34 -24.59
N SER A 206 -3.23 -14.46 -24.20
CA SER A 206 -2.79 -14.22 -22.83
C SER A 206 -1.45 -13.52 -22.78
N LEU A 207 -1.30 -12.65 -21.77
CA LEU A 207 -0.06 -11.99 -21.39
C LEU A 207 0.26 -12.40 -19.95
N LYS A 208 1.51 -12.80 -19.70
CA LYS A 208 2.02 -13.21 -18.38
C LYS A 208 3.45 -12.72 -18.19
N GLY A 209 3.98 -12.86 -16.99
CA GLY A 209 5.38 -12.59 -16.68
C GLY A 209 5.73 -11.12 -16.52
N LEU A 210 4.74 -10.24 -16.39
CA LEU A 210 4.98 -8.85 -16.00
C LEU A 210 5.38 -8.74 -14.52
N ASN A 211 6.16 -7.74 -14.18
CA ASN A 211 6.61 -7.51 -12.80
C ASN A 211 5.45 -7.17 -11.86
N GLY A 212 4.45 -6.40 -12.33
CA GLY A 212 3.37 -5.93 -11.47
C GLY A 212 3.90 -4.95 -10.42
N GLY A 213 3.36 -5.01 -9.20
CA GLY A 213 3.78 -4.20 -8.06
C GLY A 213 2.65 -3.44 -7.40
N HIS A 214 2.97 -2.65 -6.37
CA HIS A 214 2.01 -1.84 -5.65
C HIS A 214 1.53 -0.65 -6.50
N SER A 215 0.21 -0.40 -6.55
CA SER A 215 -0.39 0.67 -7.37
C SER A 215 -0.09 2.09 -6.89
N GLY A 216 0.59 2.24 -5.77
CA GLY A 216 1.15 3.48 -5.27
C GLY A 216 2.66 3.55 -5.54
N ASP A 217 3.47 2.84 -4.78
CA ASP A 217 4.93 2.95 -4.77
C ASP A 217 5.62 2.51 -6.06
N ASP A 218 4.97 1.63 -6.82
CA ASP A 218 5.53 1.15 -8.08
C ASP A 218 4.92 1.81 -9.32
N ILE A 219 3.93 2.70 -9.17
CA ILE A 219 3.17 3.27 -10.28
C ILE A 219 4.05 4.11 -11.23
N ASN A 220 5.11 4.73 -10.71
CA ASN A 220 6.07 5.53 -11.49
C ASN A 220 7.20 4.69 -12.10
N LYS A 221 7.29 3.40 -11.81
CA LYS A 221 8.36 2.53 -12.30
C LYS A 221 8.19 2.10 -13.75
N LYS A 222 7.23 2.70 -14.47
CA LYS A 222 6.94 2.44 -15.90
C LYS A 222 6.70 0.97 -16.21
N ARG A 223 6.09 0.22 -15.28
CA ARG A 223 5.70 -1.17 -15.48
C ARG A 223 4.46 -1.27 -16.34
N ALA A 224 4.38 -2.32 -17.15
CA ALA A 224 3.21 -2.58 -17.97
C ALA A 224 2.01 -3.02 -17.11
N ASN A 225 0.81 -2.57 -17.50
CA ASN A 225 -0.45 -3.04 -16.94
C ASN A 225 -1.10 -4.01 -17.94
N ALA A 226 -1.24 -5.29 -17.57
CA ALA A 226 -1.75 -6.33 -18.45
C ALA A 226 -3.15 -6.01 -19.01
N ILE A 227 -4.01 -5.34 -18.23
CA ILE A 227 -5.35 -4.93 -18.69
C ILE A 227 -5.25 -3.94 -19.83
N LYS A 228 -4.40 -2.91 -19.68
CA LYS A 228 -4.23 -1.86 -20.71
C LYS A 228 -3.59 -2.43 -21.97
N VAL A 229 -2.62 -3.34 -21.86
CA VAL A 229 -2.00 -4.00 -23.02
C VAL A 229 -3.02 -4.85 -23.79
N LEU A 230 -3.78 -5.70 -23.09
CA LEU A 230 -4.79 -6.54 -23.73
C LEU A 230 -5.96 -5.74 -24.31
N ALA A 231 -6.37 -4.67 -23.61
CA ALA A 231 -7.42 -3.78 -24.10
C ALA A 231 -6.98 -3.06 -25.39
N ARG A 232 -5.71 -2.59 -25.45
CA ARG A 232 -5.12 -1.98 -26.65
C ARG A 232 -5.15 -2.94 -27.84
N PHE A 233 -4.77 -4.19 -27.64
CA PHE A 233 -4.85 -5.21 -28.70
C PHE A 233 -6.29 -5.37 -29.19
N LEU A 234 -7.24 -5.58 -28.30
CA LEU A 234 -8.65 -5.76 -28.67
C LEU A 234 -9.20 -4.54 -29.43
N PHE A 235 -8.84 -3.33 -28.98
CA PHE A 235 -9.27 -2.10 -29.62
C PHE A 235 -8.73 -2.00 -31.07
N LEU A 236 -7.42 -2.16 -31.24
CA LEU A 236 -6.76 -2.08 -32.55
C LEU A 236 -7.27 -3.16 -33.50
N GLU A 237 -7.43 -4.38 -33.02
CA GLU A 237 -7.88 -5.49 -33.83
C GLU A 237 -9.36 -5.35 -34.22
N ASN A 238 -10.22 -4.88 -33.31
CA ASN A 238 -11.62 -4.62 -33.63
C ASN A 238 -11.77 -3.53 -34.72
N GLU A 239 -10.93 -2.48 -34.68
CA GLU A 239 -10.88 -1.45 -35.74
C GLU A 239 -10.43 -2.05 -37.08
N LYS A 240 -9.34 -2.82 -37.14
CA LYS A 240 -8.84 -3.49 -38.34
C LYS A 240 -9.89 -4.43 -38.95
N LEU A 241 -10.66 -5.10 -38.13
CA LEU A 241 -11.71 -6.02 -38.55
C LEU A 241 -13.07 -5.33 -38.82
N ASN A 242 -13.09 -3.99 -38.86
CA ASN A 242 -14.30 -3.20 -39.05
C ASN A 242 -15.44 -3.58 -38.10
N GLY A 243 -15.10 -3.82 -36.80
CA GLY A 243 -16.05 -4.18 -35.78
C GLY A 243 -16.53 -5.65 -35.85
N ALA A 244 -15.82 -6.52 -36.54
CA ALA A 244 -16.23 -7.94 -36.63
C ALA A 244 -15.79 -8.80 -35.48
N LEU A 245 -14.95 -8.31 -34.55
CA LEU A 245 -14.54 -9.06 -33.35
C LEU A 245 -15.74 -9.31 -32.42
N ARG A 246 -15.77 -10.48 -31.78
CA ARG A 246 -16.76 -10.88 -30.79
C ARG A 246 -16.07 -11.28 -29.49
N LEU A 247 -16.27 -10.56 -28.41
CA LEU A 247 -15.66 -10.84 -27.12
C LEU A 247 -16.43 -11.96 -26.40
N VAL A 248 -15.71 -12.88 -25.79
CA VAL A 248 -16.26 -13.94 -24.92
C VAL A 248 -15.96 -13.61 -23.46
N SER A 249 -14.70 -13.26 -23.13
CA SER A 249 -14.31 -12.92 -21.78
C SER A 249 -13.03 -12.10 -21.75
N PHE A 250 -12.88 -11.33 -20.67
CA PHE A 250 -11.65 -10.61 -20.31
C PHE A 250 -11.40 -10.82 -18.80
N ASN A 251 -10.25 -11.41 -18.45
CA ASN A 251 -9.90 -11.70 -17.07
C ASN A 251 -8.44 -11.32 -16.79
N SER A 252 -8.23 -10.36 -15.89
CA SER A 252 -6.90 -9.86 -15.52
C SER A 252 -6.96 -9.14 -14.18
N GLY A 253 -5.88 -9.28 -13.38
CA GLY A 253 -5.76 -8.64 -12.07
C GLY A 253 -6.65 -9.28 -11.00
N LYS A 254 -6.28 -9.11 -9.74
CA LYS A 254 -7.01 -9.68 -8.58
C LYS A 254 -7.14 -8.68 -7.44
N MET A 255 -6.07 -7.92 -7.18
CA MET A 255 -5.97 -7.02 -6.02
C MET A 255 -6.21 -5.58 -6.45
N HIS A 256 -7.01 -4.84 -5.69
CA HIS A 256 -7.34 -3.44 -6.00
C HIS A 256 -6.13 -2.49 -5.93
N ASN A 257 -5.13 -2.83 -5.13
CA ASN A 257 -3.91 -2.05 -4.89
C ASN A 257 -2.67 -2.58 -5.63
N ALA A 258 -2.85 -3.46 -6.63
CA ALA A 258 -1.75 -4.01 -7.41
C ALA A 258 -1.86 -3.64 -8.89
N ILE A 259 -0.71 -3.49 -9.56
CA ILE A 259 -0.61 -3.38 -11.03
C ILE A 259 -0.77 -4.79 -11.60
N PRO A 260 -1.76 -5.03 -12.50
CA PRO A 260 -2.00 -6.35 -13.07
C PRO A 260 -0.80 -6.88 -13.86
N ARG A 261 -0.29 -8.05 -13.47
CA ARG A 261 0.90 -8.68 -14.07
C ARG A 261 0.60 -9.80 -15.06
N ASP A 262 -0.65 -10.19 -15.17
CA ASP A 262 -1.11 -11.23 -16.09
C ASP A 262 -2.55 -10.96 -16.53
N GLY A 263 -2.94 -11.53 -17.66
CA GLY A 263 -4.30 -11.45 -18.14
C GLY A 263 -4.57 -12.41 -19.31
N LYS A 264 -5.86 -12.66 -19.52
CA LYS A 264 -6.35 -13.54 -20.55
C LYS A 264 -7.63 -12.96 -21.15
N ILE A 265 -7.72 -13.00 -22.47
CA ILE A 265 -8.90 -12.64 -23.27
C ILE A 265 -9.31 -13.81 -24.16
N VAL A 266 -10.61 -14.03 -24.28
CA VAL A 266 -11.18 -14.98 -25.23
C VAL A 266 -12.12 -14.23 -26.15
N PHE A 267 -11.95 -14.41 -27.46
CA PHE A 267 -12.72 -13.69 -28.48
C PHE A 267 -12.88 -14.57 -29.72
N ALA A 268 -13.79 -14.19 -30.60
CA ALA A 268 -13.98 -14.86 -31.87
C ALA A 268 -13.90 -13.84 -33.02
N VAL A 269 -13.33 -14.31 -34.14
CA VAL A 269 -13.19 -13.54 -35.39
C VAL A 269 -13.66 -14.38 -36.58
N LYS A 270 -13.94 -13.77 -37.71
CA LYS A 270 -14.24 -14.54 -38.92
C LYS A 270 -13.14 -15.56 -39.23
N ASN A 271 -13.50 -16.78 -39.58
CA ASN A 271 -12.53 -17.86 -39.81
C ASN A 271 -11.47 -17.50 -40.89
N GLU A 272 -11.83 -16.69 -41.86
CA GLU A 272 -10.92 -16.16 -42.89
C GLU A 272 -9.88 -15.17 -42.37
N ALA A 273 -10.15 -14.49 -41.22
CA ALA A 273 -9.27 -13.49 -40.64
C ALA A 273 -8.30 -14.09 -39.60
N LYS A 274 -8.50 -15.33 -39.13
CA LYS A 274 -7.80 -15.89 -37.99
C LYS A 274 -6.26 -15.89 -38.11
N GLU A 275 -5.74 -16.13 -39.30
CA GLU A 275 -4.28 -16.18 -39.50
C GLU A 275 -3.69 -14.76 -39.54
N GLN A 276 -4.44 -13.79 -40.05
CA GLN A 276 -4.07 -12.37 -39.96
C GLN A 276 -4.04 -11.91 -38.52
N VAL A 277 -5.04 -12.25 -37.72
CA VAL A 277 -5.10 -11.91 -36.28
C VAL A 277 -3.91 -12.50 -35.50
N ARG A 278 -3.47 -13.73 -35.83
CA ARG A 278 -2.25 -14.32 -35.26
C ARG A 278 -0.99 -13.54 -35.64
N ALA A 279 -0.90 -13.12 -36.91
CA ALA A 279 0.22 -12.31 -37.38
C ALA A 279 0.23 -10.94 -36.67
N ASP A 280 -0.93 -10.28 -36.57
CA ASP A 280 -1.10 -9.00 -35.90
C ASP A 280 -0.75 -9.12 -34.41
N TRP A 281 -1.12 -10.21 -33.73
CA TRP A 281 -0.73 -10.47 -32.34
C TRP A 281 0.78 -10.57 -32.16
N ASN A 282 1.48 -11.26 -33.05
CA ASN A 282 2.94 -11.39 -32.98
C ASN A 282 3.66 -10.04 -33.20
N ILE A 283 3.14 -9.24 -34.14
CA ILE A 283 3.65 -7.88 -34.38
C ILE A 283 3.41 -7.02 -33.12
N PHE A 284 2.19 -7.03 -32.61
CA PHE A 284 1.81 -6.31 -31.41
C PHE A 284 2.65 -6.71 -30.20
N ALA A 285 2.91 -8.02 -30.02
CA ALA A 285 3.77 -8.53 -28.95
C ALA A 285 5.18 -7.93 -29.04
N SER A 286 5.78 -7.94 -30.23
CA SER A 286 7.11 -7.37 -30.46
C SER A 286 7.17 -5.86 -30.19
N GLU A 287 6.12 -5.13 -30.58
CA GLU A 287 6.02 -3.68 -30.27
C GLU A 287 5.95 -3.41 -28.77
N VAL A 288 5.15 -4.19 -28.02
CA VAL A 288 5.03 -4.05 -26.56
C VAL A 288 6.31 -4.48 -25.83
N GLU A 289 6.98 -5.55 -26.30
CA GLU A 289 8.28 -5.98 -25.79
C GLU A 289 9.34 -4.87 -25.97
N ASP A 290 9.35 -4.17 -27.10
CA ASP A 290 10.25 -3.04 -27.32
C ASP A 290 9.90 -1.83 -26.42
N GLU A 291 8.62 -1.50 -26.26
CA GLU A 291 8.14 -0.40 -25.40
C GLU A 291 8.59 -0.57 -23.94
N PHE A 292 8.57 -1.82 -23.43
CA PHE A 292 8.83 -2.13 -22.02
C PHE A 292 10.14 -2.90 -21.78
N HIS A 293 11.05 -2.96 -22.75
CA HIS A 293 12.27 -3.79 -22.69
C HIS A 293 13.16 -3.56 -21.47
N VAL A 294 13.09 -2.37 -20.84
CA VAL A 294 13.85 -2.05 -19.63
C VAL A 294 13.15 -2.56 -18.37
N THR A 295 11.83 -2.44 -18.32
CA THR A 295 11.05 -2.67 -17.10
C THR A 295 10.39 -4.05 -17.04
N GLU A 296 10.25 -4.74 -18.18
CA GLU A 296 9.53 -6.02 -18.27
C GLU A 296 10.35 -7.02 -19.09
N GLN A 297 11.27 -7.74 -18.45
CA GLN A 297 12.21 -8.65 -19.14
C GLN A 297 11.66 -10.08 -19.31
N SER A 298 10.50 -10.40 -18.75
CA SER A 298 9.95 -11.76 -18.70
C SER A 298 8.56 -11.87 -19.31
N MET A 299 8.17 -10.92 -20.18
CA MET A 299 6.87 -10.97 -20.85
C MET A 299 6.69 -12.22 -21.68
N LEU A 300 5.52 -12.82 -21.57
CA LEU A 300 5.12 -14.01 -22.33
C LEU A 300 3.78 -13.77 -22.98
N PHE A 301 3.81 -13.61 -24.31
CA PHE A 301 2.63 -13.48 -25.15
C PHE A 301 2.27 -14.84 -25.76
N ASN A 302 1.05 -15.31 -25.55
CA ASN A 302 0.56 -16.55 -26.14
C ASN A 302 -0.78 -16.31 -26.81
N MET A 303 -0.98 -16.95 -27.97
CA MET A 303 -2.27 -17.00 -28.65
C MET A 303 -2.53 -18.41 -29.18
N GLY A 304 -3.72 -18.93 -28.89
CA GLY A 304 -4.15 -20.25 -29.31
C GLY A 304 -5.61 -20.26 -29.78
N SER A 305 -6.08 -21.42 -30.19
CA SER A 305 -7.51 -21.66 -30.38
C SER A 305 -8.22 -21.88 -29.05
N ALA A 306 -9.47 -21.47 -29.00
CA ALA A 306 -10.36 -21.71 -27.86
C ALA A 306 -11.59 -22.49 -28.30
N ASP A 307 -12.28 -23.09 -27.33
CA ASP A 307 -13.56 -23.74 -27.57
C ASP A 307 -14.64 -22.70 -27.88
N ALA A 308 -15.60 -23.11 -28.72
CA ALA A 308 -16.75 -22.27 -29.05
C ALA A 308 -17.61 -22.01 -27.81
N ALA A 309 -17.97 -20.76 -27.57
CA ALA A 309 -18.76 -20.32 -26.43
C ALA A 309 -19.66 -19.15 -26.85
N PRO A 310 -20.77 -18.92 -26.13
CA PRO A 310 -21.59 -17.74 -26.33
C PRO A 310 -20.77 -16.46 -26.09
N VAL A 311 -20.91 -15.48 -26.98
CA VAL A 311 -20.20 -14.21 -26.94
C VAL A 311 -20.99 -13.16 -26.14
N ILE A 312 -20.29 -12.14 -25.67
CA ILE A 312 -20.92 -10.96 -25.06
C ILE A 312 -21.66 -10.17 -26.15
N GLU A 313 -22.85 -9.68 -25.86
CA GLU A 313 -23.61 -8.77 -26.72
C GLU A 313 -22.67 -7.69 -27.30
N LYS A 314 -22.64 -7.62 -28.65
CA LYS A 314 -21.66 -6.81 -29.36
C LYS A 314 -21.65 -5.35 -28.92
N ALA A 315 -22.82 -4.74 -28.75
CA ALA A 315 -22.91 -3.34 -28.37
C ALA A 315 -22.28 -3.03 -27.01
N VAL A 316 -22.35 -3.97 -26.06
CA VAL A 316 -21.72 -3.86 -24.74
C VAL A 316 -20.22 -4.12 -24.85
N ALA A 317 -19.82 -5.17 -25.58
CA ALA A 317 -18.40 -5.48 -25.79
C ALA A 317 -17.61 -4.36 -26.42
N ASP A 318 -18.16 -3.70 -27.47
CA ASP A 318 -17.52 -2.57 -28.13
C ASP A 318 -17.33 -1.38 -27.19
N LYS A 319 -18.37 -1.04 -26.42
CA LYS A 319 -18.30 0.04 -25.42
C LYS A 319 -17.31 -0.26 -24.30
N PHE A 320 -17.29 -1.50 -23.82
CA PHE A 320 -16.33 -1.95 -22.82
C PHE A 320 -14.88 -1.83 -23.30
N ILE A 321 -14.58 -2.32 -24.54
CA ILE A 321 -13.25 -2.20 -25.12
C ILE A 321 -12.84 -0.74 -25.27
N MET A 322 -13.73 0.12 -25.78
CA MET A 322 -13.48 1.56 -25.89
C MET A 322 -13.24 2.22 -24.55
N ALA A 323 -14.01 1.85 -23.50
CA ALA A 323 -13.85 2.40 -22.16
C ALA A 323 -12.50 2.02 -21.56
N LEU A 324 -12.09 0.73 -21.66
CA LEU A 324 -10.77 0.29 -21.19
C LEU A 324 -9.62 0.97 -21.93
N GLN A 325 -9.78 1.25 -23.22
CA GLN A 325 -8.77 1.99 -23.98
C GLN A 325 -8.70 3.46 -23.54
N ALA A 326 -9.85 4.10 -23.31
CA ALA A 326 -9.94 5.53 -23.02
C ALA A 326 -9.62 5.89 -21.56
N VAL A 327 -9.87 4.99 -20.61
CA VAL A 327 -9.68 5.29 -19.19
C VAL A 327 -8.20 5.48 -18.85
N ASP A 328 -7.91 6.52 -18.07
CA ASP A 328 -6.55 6.83 -17.63
C ASP A 328 -5.96 5.74 -16.73
N ASN A 329 -4.65 5.49 -16.91
CA ASN A 329 -3.89 4.53 -16.12
C ASN A 329 -2.42 4.96 -16.02
N GLY A 330 -1.82 4.73 -14.85
CA GLY A 330 -0.45 5.12 -14.56
C GLY A 330 -0.34 6.46 -13.82
N PRO A 331 0.86 7.02 -13.68
CA PRO A 331 1.08 8.35 -13.14
C PRO A 331 0.60 9.41 -14.12
N LEU A 332 -0.13 10.42 -13.62
CA LEU A 332 -0.68 11.48 -14.45
C LEU A 332 -0.01 12.84 -14.20
N THR A 333 0.24 13.17 -12.95
CA THR A 333 0.92 14.41 -12.54
C THR A 333 1.97 14.14 -11.48
N THR A 334 2.96 15.03 -11.37
CA THR A 334 3.94 15.06 -10.28
C THR A 334 3.66 16.22 -9.34
N CYS A 335 4.20 16.17 -8.12
CA CYS A 335 4.01 17.20 -7.13
C CYS A 335 4.59 18.53 -7.61
N GLN A 336 3.91 19.64 -7.28
CA GLN A 336 4.36 20.99 -7.62
C GLN A 336 5.37 21.55 -6.60
N ASP A 337 5.43 20.95 -5.41
CA ASP A 337 6.38 21.32 -4.38
C ASP A 337 7.80 20.85 -4.76
N GLU A 338 8.79 21.75 -4.74
CA GLU A 338 10.15 21.43 -5.15
C GLU A 338 10.76 20.28 -4.33
N ALA A 339 10.45 20.20 -3.05
CA ALA A 339 10.94 19.13 -2.17
C ALA A 339 10.37 17.74 -2.53
N LEU A 340 9.24 17.70 -3.24
CA LEU A 340 8.53 16.49 -3.64
C LEU A 340 8.40 16.34 -5.16
N ALA A 341 9.16 17.09 -5.97
CA ALA A 341 8.97 17.19 -7.42
C ALA A 341 9.07 15.84 -8.16
N GLU A 342 9.82 14.89 -7.63
CA GLU A 342 9.93 13.54 -8.19
C GLU A 342 8.78 12.60 -7.78
N MET A 343 7.98 13.00 -6.79
CA MET A 343 6.83 12.22 -6.32
C MET A 343 5.66 12.34 -7.30
N VAL A 344 5.00 11.22 -7.57
CA VAL A 344 3.71 11.24 -8.25
C VAL A 344 2.69 11.95 -7.38
N GLU A 345 2.03 12.98 -7.91
CA GLU A 345 0.91 13.63 -7.23
C GLU A 345 -0.37 12.84 -7.40
N THR A 346 -0.74 12.55 -8.67
CA THR A 346 -2.01 11.90 -9.02
C THR A 346 -1.78 10.73 -9.96
N SER A 347 -2.41 9.61 -9.66
CA SER A 347 -2.38 8.40 -10.49
C SER A 347 -3.73 7.70 -10.56
N SER A 348 -3.87 6.83 -11.55
CA SER A 348 -4.96 5.86 -11.68
C SER A 348 -4.38 4.49 -12.03
N ASN A 349 -4.94 3.43 -11.49
CA ASN A 349 -4.59 2.05 -11.81
C ASN A 349 -5.86 1.24 -12.08
N VAL A 350 -6.02 0.76 -13.31
CA VAL A 350 -7.03 -0.26 -13.62
C VAL A 350 -6.53 -1.59 -13.08
N ALA A 351 -7.08 -2.01 -11.94
CA ALA A 351 -6.52 -3.06 -11.09
C ALA A 351 -7.06 -4.45 -11.39
N SER A 352 -8.33 -4.57 -11.79
CA SER A 352 -8.90 -5.84 -12.18
C SER A 352 -10.04 -5.71 -13.19
N VAL A 353 -10.16 -6.72 -14.05
CA VAL A 353 -11.29 -6.94 -14.95
C VAL A 353 -11.64 -8.41 -14.87
N MET A 354 -12.89 -8.72 -14.52
CA MET A 354 -13.38 -10.09 -14.41
C MET A 354 -14.72 -10.21 -15.11
N THR A 355 -14.81 -11.19 -16.00
CA THR A 355 -16.04 -11.52 -16.72
C THR A 355 -16.76 -12.66 -16.03
N ASP A 356 -17.99 -12.41 -15.63
CA ASP A 356 -18.94 -13.39 -15.11
C ASP A 356 -19.92 -13.88 -16.20
N GLU A 357 -21.00 -14.56 -15.79
CA GLU A 357 -22.01 -15.06 -16.74
C GLU A 357 -22.77 -13.92 -17.43
N THR A 358 -23.07 -12.84 -16.70
CA THR A 358 -23.95 -11.74 -17.13
C THR A 358 -23.35 -10.34 -16.94
N SER A 359 -22.10 -10.26 -16.48
CA SER A 359 -21.44 -8.97 -16.22
C SER A 359 -19.94 -9.00 -16.44
N ILE A 360 -19.37 -7.82 -16.73
CA ILE A 360 -17.94 -7.56 -16.62
C ILE A 360 -17.76 -6.58 -15.47
N ASN A 361 -16.96 -6.98 -14.48
CA ASN A 361 -16.67 -6.20 -13.30
C ASN A 361 -15.25 -5.64 -13.37
N ILE A 362 -15.12 -4.32 -13.21
CA ILE A 362 -13.86 -3.58 -13.26
C ILE A 362 -13.63 -2.93 -11.91
N VAL A 363 -12.39 -3.00 -11.42
CA VAL A 363 -11.94 -2.23 -10.27
C VAL A 363 -10.78 -1.34 -10.71
N ALA A 364 -10.87 -0.06 -10.42
CA ALA A 364 -9.78 0.89 -10.60
C ALA A 364 -9.53 1.67 -9.31
N SER A 365 -8.27 1.91 -8.96
CA SER A 365 -7.88 2.71 -7.80
C SER A 365 -7.22 4.02 -8.24
N GLN A 366 -7.66 5.11 -7.65
CA GLN A 366 -7.10 6.45 -7.86
C GLN A 366 -6.38 6.90 -6.59
N ARG A 367 -5.24 7.57 -6.75
CA ARG A 367 -4.46 8.14 -5.66
C ARG A 367 -4.05 9.57 -5.96
N SER A 368 -4.00 10.41 -4.94
CA SER A 368 -3.42 11.75 -5.02
C SER A 368 -3.06 12.27 -3.62
N ASN A 369 -1.98 13.03 -3.50
CA ASN A 369 -1.70 13.79 -2.27
C ASN A 369 -2.45 15.13 -2.22
N VAL A 370 -3.23 15.45 -3.26
CA VAL A 370 -4.13 16.61 -3.34
C VAL A 370 -5.57 16.13 -3.47
N MET A 371 -6.38 16.26 -2.42
CA MET A 371 -7.73 15.68 -2.34
C MET A 371 -8.66 16.14 -3.46
N SER A 372 -8.58 17.40 -3.90
CA SER A 372 -9.39 17.88 -5.03
C SER A 372 -8.99 17.23 -6.36
N ASN A 373 -7.70 16.88 -6.53
CA ASN A 373 -7.22 16.16 -7.70
C ASN A 373 -7.59 14.67 -7.64
N LEU A 374 -7.60 14.08 -6.44
CA LEU A 374 -8.17 12.75 -6.24
C LEU A 374 -9.63 12.68 -6.68
N ASP A 375 -10.45 13.63 -6.24
CA ASP A 375 -11.85 13.73 -6.63
C ASP A 375 -12.02 13.93 -8.14
N ASN A 376 -11.21 14.80 -8.74
CA ASN A 376 -11.22 15.03 -10.18
C ASN A 376 -10.86 13.77 -10.97
N MET A 377 -9.78 13.08 -10.57
CA MET A 377 -9.35 11.84 -11.23
C MET A 377 -10.41 10.73 -11.11
N THR A 378 -10.97 10.57 -9.92
CA THR A 378 -12.07 9.63 -9.68
C THR A 378 -13.28 9.94 -10.55
N ASN A 379 -13.64 11.23 -10.68
CA ASN A 379 -14.75 11.66 -11.56
C ASN A 379 -14.43 11.43 -13.03
N THR A 380 -13.18 11.58 -13.47
CA THR A 380 -12.74 11.27 -14.84
C THR A 380 -12.93 9.79 -15.16
N VAL A 381 -12.42 8.91 -14.29
CA VAL A 381 -12.59 7.45 -14.45
C VAL A 381 -14.07 7.05 -14.43
N LYS A 382 -14.83 7.59 -13.47
CA LYS A 382 -16.27 7.38 -13.37
C LYS A 382 -16.99 7.83 -14.64
N ALA A 383 -16.68 9.00 -15.18
CA ALA A 383 -17.30 9.54 -16.39
C ALA A 383 -17.01 8.66 -17.62
N ALA A 384 -15.79 8.16 -17.78
CA ALA A 384 -15.41 7.26 -18.86
C ALA A 384 -16.29 5.99 -18.88
N PHE A 385 -16.46 5.35 -17.73
CA PHE A 385 -17.30 4.14 -17.63
C PHE A 385 -18.80 4.42 -17.76
N LEU A 386 -19.29 5.53 -17.18
CA LEU A 386 -20.70 5.94 -17.36
C LEU A 386 -21.04 6.24 -18.81
N LEU A 387 -20.18 6.95 -19.56
CA LEU A 387 -20.36 7.23 -20.99
C LEU A 387 -20.43 5.94 -21.82
N ALA A 388 -19.72 4.90 -21.40
CA ALA A 388 -19.77 3.59 -22.02
C ALA A 388 -21.00 2.75 -21.58
N GLY A 389 -21.80 3.23 -20.65
CA GLY A 389 -23.02 2.57 -20.18
C GLY A 389 -22.83 1.58 -19.03
N ALA A 390 -21.72 1.65 -18.30
CA ALA A 390 -21.54 0.87 -17.07
C ALA A 390 -22.34 1.46 -15.90
N GLU A 391 -22.72 0.60 -14.96
CA GLU A 391 -23.05 1.02 -13.61
C GLU A 391 -21.75 1.32 -12.86
N VAL A 392 -21.68 2.45 -12.14
CA VAL A 392 -20.44 2.86 -11.46
C VAL A 392 -20.70 3.19 -9.99
N ASN A 393 -19.95 2.53 -9.13
CA ASN A 393 -19.91 2.77 -7.69
C ASN A 393 -18.53 3.24 -7.27
N VAL A 394 -18.47 4.27 -6.44
CA VAL A 394 -17.22 4.85 -5.90
C VAL A 394 -17.24 4.74 -4.39
N GLY A 395 -16.13 4.29 -3.79
CA GLY A 395 -16.04 4.08 -2.35
C GLY A 395 -14.59 3.94 -1.87
N GLY A 396 -14.44 3.60 -0.58
CA GLY A 396 -13.12 3.38 0.02
C GLY A 396 -12.22 4.62 -0.02
N LYS A 397 -12.81 5.82 0.15
CA LYS A 397 -12.04 7.08 0.18
C LYS A 397 -11.32 7.22 1.51
N TYR A 398 -10.02 7.50 1.44
CA TYR A 398 -9.21 7.89 2.59
C TYR A 398 -8.40 9.14 2.26
N PRO A 399 -8.12 9.99 3.27
CA PRO A 399 -7.48 11.29 3.05
C PRO A 399 -5.98 11.18 2.78
N ALA A 400 -5.45 12.21 2.11
CA ALA A 400 -4.02 12.43 1.96
C ALA A 400 -3.46 13.15 3.17
N TRP A 401 -2.18 12.96 3.42
CA TRP A 401 -1.39 13.84 4.27
C TRP A 401 -0.53 14.76 3.40
N LYS A 402 -0.84 16.05 3.46
CA LYS A 402 -0.10 17.06 2.70
C LYS A 402 1.10 17.55 3.52
N MET A 403 2.26 17.68 2.87
CA MET A 403 3.45 18.28 3.47
C MET A 403 3.12 19.67 4.05
N ARG A 404 3.55 19.91 5.30
CA ARG A 404 3.38 21.20 5.97
C ARG A 404 4.54 22.13 5.63
N ALA A 405 4.23 23.29 5.05
CA ALA A 405 5.23 24.33 4.87
C ALA A 405 5.75 24.82 6.24
N ASN A 406 7.07 24.94 6.40
CA ASN A 406 7.73 25.37 7.64
C ASN A 406 7.44 24.45 8.85
N SER A 407 7.49 23.13 8.66
CA SER A 407 7.37 22.16 9.75
C SER A 407 8.56 22.25 10.70
N LYS A 408 8.27 22.58 11.97
CA LYS A 408 9.29 22.59 13.03
C LYS A 408 9.82 21.18 13.30
N LEU A 409 8.93 20.19 13.26
CA LEU A 409 9.29 18.79 13.50
C LEU A 409 10.19 18.26 12.38
N THR A 410 9.87 18.52 11.11
CA THR A 410 10.72 18.13 9.97
C THR A 410 12.13 18.74 10.11
N ASP A 411 12.22 20.03 10.42
CA ASP A 411 13.51 20.71 10.62
C ASP A 411 14.34 20.09 11.73
N ILE A 412 13.71 19.74 12.86
CA ILE A 412 14.39 19.09 13.99
C ILE A 412 14.87 17.69 13.56
N THR A 413 14.00 16.92 12.90
CA THR A 413 14.28 15.55 12.47
C THR A 413 15.46 15.51 11.48
N VAL A 414 15.46 16.39 10.47
CA VAL A 414 16.56 16.49 9.49
C VAL A 414 17.87 16.85 10.16
N LYS A 415 17.89 17.93 10.97
CA LYS A 415 19.10 18.38 11.67
C LYS A 415 19.66 17.34 12.64
N SER A 416 18.78 16.60 13.32
CA SER A 416 19.18 15.50 14.20
C SER A 416 19.85 14.39 13.41
N TYR A 417 19.28 14.00 12.26
CA TYR A 417 19.85 12.98 11.40
C TYR A 417 21.23 13.35 10.86
N GLU A 418 21.36 14.59 10.32
CA GLU A 418 22.64 15.13 9.84
C GLU A 418 23.71 15.16 10.94
N LYS A 419 23.34 15.60 12.15
CA LYS A 419 24.23 15.66 13.31
C LYS A 419 24.75 14.28 13.71
N LEU A 420 23.91 13.26 13.70
CA LEU A 420 24.26 11.91 14.17
C LEU A 420 25.04 11.11 13.12
N PHE A 421 24.64 11.22 11.85
CA PHE A 421 25.12 10.33 10.80
C PHE A 421 26.01 11.01 9.75
N GLY A 422 26.14 12.36 9.80
CA GLY A 422 27.02 13.12 8.88
C GLY A 422 26.57 13.10 7.43
N LYS A 423 25.31 12.78 7.16
CA LYS A 423 24.69 12.75 5.83
C LYS A 423 23.27 13.31 5.90
N GLU A 424 22.79 13.91 4.83
CA GLU A 424 21.39 14.36 4.72
C GLU A 424 20.47 13.16 4.60
N PRO A 425 19.32 13.15 5.33
CA PRO A 425 18.27 12.17 5.10
C PRO A 425 17.52 12.50 3.82
N TRP A 426 16.87 11.51 3.23
CA TRP A 426 16.00 11.74 2.08
C TRP A 426 14.59 12.12 2.56
N VAL A 427 14.27 13.41 2.55
CA VAL A 427 12.92 13.93 2.83
C VAL A 427 12.06 13.73 1.59
N LYS A 428 10.96 13.00 1.72
CA LYS A 428 10.11 12.61 0.60
C LYS A 428 8.64 12.43 1.01
N GLY A 429 7.79 12.30 0.02
CA GLY A 429 6.43 11.79 0.20
C GLY A 429 6.33 10.36 -0.30
N ILE A 430 5.30 9.64 0.15
CA ILE A 430 4.95 8.32 -0.34
C ILE A 430 3.63 8.38 -1.14
N HIS A 431 3.59 7.70 -2.29
CA HIS A 431 2.37 7.62 -3.09
C HIS A 431 1.47 6.44 -2.69
N ALA A 432 1.52 6.08 -1.42
CA ALA A 432 0.67 5.12 -0.73
C ALA A 432 -0.06 5.81 0.42
N GLY A 433 -1.01 5.13 1.06
CA GLY A 433 -1.67 5.63 2.26
C GLY A 433 -0.81 5.38 3.50
N LEU A 434 -0.88 6.30 4.46
CA LEU A 434 -0.41 6.13 5.83
C LEU A 434 -1.51 6.61 6.78
N GLU A 435 -1.54 6.13 8.01
CA GLU A 435 -2.46 6.61 9.05
C GLU A 435 -2.34 8.12 9.28
N CYS A 436 -1.17 8.71 9.00
CA CYS A 436 -0.93 10.15 9.00
C CYS A 436 -1.94 10.94 8.14
N GLY A 437 -2.46 10.35 7.05
CA GLY A 437 -3.54 10.94 6.26
C GLY A 437 -4.80 11.15 7.10
N LEU A 438 -5.22 10.13 7.84
CA LEU A 438 -6.40 10.19 8.73
C LEU A 438 -6.20 11.14 9.90
N PHE A 439 -4.99 11.16 10.48
CA PHE A 439 -4.66 12.11 11.54
C PHE A 439 -4.67 13.55 11.04
N SER A 440 -4.16 13.83 9.83
CA SER A 440 -4.16 15.17 9.25
C SER A 440 -5.56 15.74 9.05
N GLU A 441 -6.56 14.91 8.77
CA GLU A 441 -7.96 15.34 8.63
C GLU A 441 -8.57 15.72 9.99
N ARG A 442 -8.24 14.95 11.05
CA ARG A 442 -8.81 15.15 12.40
C ARG A 442 -8.07 16.15 13.25
N TYR A 443 -6.78 16.30 13.01
CA TYR A 443 -5.87 17.18 13.72
C TYR A 443 -5.14 18.07 12.70
N PRO A 444 -5.83 19.05 12.08
CA PRO A 444 -5.28 19.84 10.97
C PRO A 444 -4.03 20.66 11.35
N ASP A 445 -3.82 20.91 12.65
CA ASP A 445 -2.65 21.63 13.17
C ASP A 445 -1.49 20.70 13.58
N LEU A 446 -1.66 19.38 13.46
CA LEU A 446 -0.65 18.42 13.83
C LEU A 446 0.53 18.47 12.86
N ASP A 447 1.74 18.64 13.40
CA ASP A 447 2.99 18.60 12.66
C ASP A 447 3.53 17.17 12.70
N MET A 448 3.72 16.54 11.54
CA MET A 448 3.98 15.10 11.46
C MET A 448 5.19 14.79 10.60
N VAL A 449 5.92 13.74 10.99
CA VAL A 449 6.91 13.03 10.18
C VAL A 449 6.72 11.53 10.36
N SER A 450 7.14 10.74 9.36
CA SER A 450 7.21 9.29 9.50
C SER A 450 8.61 8.80 9.11
N PHE A 451 9.19 7.94 9.94
CA PHE A 451 10.46 7.25 9.67
C PHE A 451 10.54 5.96 10.47
N GLY A 452 11.37 5.03 10.03
CA GLY A 452 11.51 3.73 10.67
C GLY A 452 12.79 3.00 10.25
N PRO A 453 13.04 1.81 10.82
CA PRO A 453 14.15 0.96 10.44
C PRO A 453 13.94 0.30 9.08
N THR A 454 14.99 -0.31 8.54
CA THR A 454 14.89 -0.99 7.25
C THR A 454 14.22 -2.35 7.39
N LEU A 455 13.09 -2.50 6.73
CA LEU A 455 12.34 -3.74 6.56
C LEU A 455 12.41 -4.20 5.10
N ARG A 456 12.26 -5.48 4.84
CA ARG A 456 12.17 -6.06 3.49
C ARG A 456 11.16 -7.18 3.47
N ASN A 457 10.50 -7.33 2.33
CA ASN A 457 9.51 -8.39 2.08
C ASN A 457 8.39 -8.42 3.13
N VAL A 458 8.00 -7.25 3.65
CA VAL A 458 6.86 -7.15 4.57
C VAL A 458 5.62 -7.85 4.01
N HIS A 459 4.73 -8.30 4.87
CA HIS A 459 3.51 -9.04 4.51
C HIS A 459 3.76 -10.42 3.87
N THR A 460 4.98 -10.94 3.97
CA THR A 460 5.33 -12.30 3.49
C THR A 460 6.13 -13.08 4.52
N PRO A 461 6.22 -14.42 4.41
CA PRO A 461 7.06 -15.23 5.28
C PRO A 461 8.58 -14.98 5.17
N GLU A 462 9.00 -14.19 4.17
CA GLU A 462 10.38 -13.73 4.02
C GLU A 462 10.64 -12.36 4.67
N GLU A 463 9.69 -11.82 5.42
CA GLU A 463 9.85 -10.55 6.14
C GLU A 463 11.12 -10.54 6.98
N ALA A 464 11.88 -9.44 6.85
CA ALA A 464 13.19 -9.29 7.47
C ALA A 464 13.43 -7.87 7.95
N LEU A 465 13.93 -7.72 9.18
CA LEU A 465 14.32 -6.46 9.81
C LEU A 465 15.85 -6.35 9.86
N LEU A 466 16.40 -5.27 9.31
CA LEU A 466 17.83 -4.99 9.33
C LEU A 466 18.24 -4.43 10.70
N ILE A 467 18.86 -5.28 11.53
CA ILE A 467 19.17 -5.02 12.93
C ILE A 467 19.94 -3.70 13.17
N PRO A 468 21.01 -3.35 12.43
CA PRO A 468 21.75 -2.11 12.67
C PRO A 468 20.90 -0.86 12.55
N THR A 469 19.88 -0.86 11.70
CA THR A 469 19.01 0.31 11.46
C THR A 469 18.08 0.60 12.62
N VAL A 470 17.75 -0.39 13.45
CA VAL A 470 16.97 -0.19 14.68
C VAL A 470 17.76 0.70 15.66
N GLN A 471 19.08 0.48 15.80
CA GLN A 471 19.93 1.35 16.63
C GLN A 471 19.97 2.78 16.06
N MET A 472 20.06 2.92 14.74
CA MET A 472 20.10 4.25 14.11
C MET A 472 18.79 5.01 14.36
N VAL A 473 17.64 4.36 14.17
CA VAL A 473 16.32 4.95 14.44
C VAL A 473 16.17 5.31 15.92
N TRP A 474 16.61 4.43 16.83
CA TRP A 474 16.61 4.69 18.27
C TRP A 474 17.42 5.93 18.63
N ASP A 475 18.68 6.03 18.17
CA ASP A 475 19.55 7.17 18.45
C ASP A 475 18.96 8.48 17.87
N HIS A 476 18.41 8.40 16.67
CA HIS A 476 17.74 9.52 15.99
C HIS A 476 16.53 10.01 16.78
N LEU A 477 15.65 9.09 17.21
CA LEU A 477 14.46 9.43 17.99
C LEU A 477 14.83 10.06 19.34
N LEU A 478 15.83 9.51 20.04
CA LEU A 478 16.30 10.08 21.30
C LEU A 478 16.87 11.49 21.15
N ASP A 479 17.58 11.78 20.05
CA ASP A 479 18.11 13.12 19.80
C ASP A 479 16.99 14.11 19.46
N ILE A 480 15.97 13.68 18.73
CA ILE A 480 14.75 14.48 18.46
C ILE A 480 14.04 14.82 19.77
N LEU A 481 13.79 13.82 20.64
CA LEU A 481 13.12 14.01 21.93
C LEU A 481 13.84 15.03 22.83
N ARG A 482 15.20 15.03 22.83
CA ARG A 482 16.02 16.00 23.54
C ARG A 482 16.00 17.41 22.93
N SER A 483 15.72 17.49 21.64
CA SER A 483 15.78 18.74 20.87
C SER A 483 14.48 19.57 20.92
N VAL A 484 13.37 18.94 21.30
CA VAL A 484 12.07 19.59 21.47
C VAL A 484 12.01 20.18 22.89
N LYS A 485 12.03 21.52 22.96
CA LYS A 485 12.01 22.30 24.21
C LYS A 485 10.96 23.41 24.16
#